data_fa7bec1bbeecdc59ea5f9ac5947efa45
#
_entry.id   fa7bec1bbeecdc59ea5f9ac5947efa45
#
_cell.length_a   1.000
_cell.length_b   1.000
_cell.length_c   1.000
_cell.angle_alpha   90.00
_cell.angle_beta   90.00
_cell.angle_gamma   90.00
#
_symmetry.space_group_name_H-M   'P 1'
#
loop_
_entity.id
_entity.type
_entity.pdbx_description
1 polymer ?
#
loop_
_entity_poly.entity_id
_entity_poly.type
_entity_poly.pdbx_seq_one_letter_code
_entity_poly.pdbx_strand_id
1 'polypeptide(L)'
;DQTFELAKLIKKFGKDKIIVGLVLRYSQQARTVRDLLEKNKIGDVISIEGSEHIVPSHGAFFMRNWRRKEKYSGGFMLEKCCHDIDFYSMITNSRPIKLASFGSRRAFIPKNLPEGSLEDYTKDRLKGWEAKANVFDSDADIVDHQVAIIEYGSGAVLSFHTNMKVPDEFRRFAIIGSKGM
;
A
#
# COMPACT_ATOMS: atom_id res chain seq x y z
N ASP A 1 -6.91 16.73 7.28
CA ASP A 1 -7.92 17.81 7.23
C ASP A 1 -8.76 17.75 5.95
N GLN A 2 -8.17 17.63 4.75
CA GLN A 2 -8.92 17.57 3.48
C GLN A 2 -9.90 16.37 3.42
N THR A 3 -9.55 15.23 4.00
CA THR A 3 -10.44 14.06 4.08
C THR A 3 -11.70 14.35 4.90
N PHE A 4 -11.57 15.09 5.99
CA PHE A 4 -12.73 15.47 6.81
C PHE A 4 -13.61 16.51 6.12
N GLU A 5 -13.02 17.44 5.37
CA GLU A 5 -13.79 18.38 4.55
C GLU A 5 -14.54 17.65 3.43
N LEU A 6 -13.88 16.70 2.77
CA LEU A 6 -14.52 15.84 1.77
C LEU A 6 -15.68 15.05 2.38
N ALA A 7 -15.50 14.47 3.56
CA ALA A 7 -16.56 13.75 4.27
C ALA A 7 -17.79 14.64 4.59
N LYS A 8 -17.56 15.90 4.95
CA LYS A 8 -18.66 16.88 5.14
C LYS A 8 -19.39 17.17 3.82
N LEU A 9 -18.65 17.33 2.73
CA LEU A 9 -19.23 17.54 1.40
C LEU A 9 -20.06 16.34 0.94
N ILE A 10 -19.55 15.12 1.14
CA ILE A 10 -20.29 13.89 0.85
C ILE A 10 -21.59 13.82 1.64
N LYS A 11 -21.54 14.18 2.93
CA LYS A 11 -22.73 14.21 3.78
C LYS A 11 -23.75 15.26 3.30
N LYS A 12 -23.28 16.41 2.80
CA LYS A 12 -24.12 17.51 2.33
C LYS A 12 -24.75 17.25 0.96
N PHE A 13 -23.99 16.69 0.02
CA PHE A 13 -24.38 16.59 -1.40
C PHE A 13 -24.74 15.18 -1.86
N GLY A 14 -24.54 14.15 -1.03
CA GLY A 14 -24.81 12.75 -1.33
C GLY A 14 -23.55 11.97 -1.73
N LYS A 15 -23.52 10.70 -1.33
CA LYS A 15 -22.40 9.78 -1.59
C LYS A 15 -22.30 9.34 -3.06
N ASP A 16 -23.33 9.51 -3.83
CA ASP A 16 -23.42 9.20 -5.26
C ASP A 16 -22.59 10.14 -6.15
N LYS A 17 -22.10 11.27 -5.59
CA LYS A 17 -21.27 12.25 -6.29
C LYS A 17 -19.78 11.89 -6.30
N ILE A 18 -19.38 10.86 -5.54
CA ILE A 18 -17.97 10.48 -5.40
C ILE A 18 -17.83 8.97 -5.56
N ILE A 19 -16.88 8.58 -6.43
CA ILE A 19 -16.45 7.20 -6.60
C ILE A 19 -14.99 7.11 -6.19
N VAL A 20 -14.67 6.17 -5.27
CA VAL A 20 -13.31 5.91 -4.83
C VAL A 20 -12.78 4.67 -5.55
N GLY A 21 -11.65 4.81 -6.24
CA GLY A 21 -11.05 3.77 -7.08
C GLY A 21 -10.17 2.77 -6.33
N LEU A 22 -10.67 2.15 -5.25
CA LEU A 22 -9.96 1.10 -4.52
C LEU A 22 -10.12 -0.25 -5.24
N VAL A 23 -9.41 -0.37 -6.35
CA VAL A 23 -9.63 -1.37 -7.41
C VAL A 23 -9.40 -2.82 -6.98
N LEU A 24 -8.60 -3.09 -5.94
CA LEU A 24 -8.39 -4.46 -5.46
C LEU A 24 -9.68 -5.15 -5.01
N ARG A 25 -10.65 -4.40 -4.51
CA ARG A 25 -11.97 -4.93 -4.14
C ARG A 25 -12.70 -5.62 -5.29
N TYR A 26 -12.35 -5.28 -6.53
CA TYR A 26 -12.99 -5.78 -7.75
C TYR A 26 -12.16 -6.86 -8.45
N SER A 27 -10.98 -7.19 -7.94
CA SER A 27 -10.17 -8.29 -8.47
C SER A 27 -10.84 -9.63 -8.28
N GLN A 28 -10.48 -10.61 -9.10
CA GLN A 28 -11.00 -11.97 -8.97
C GLN A 28 -10.67 -12.57 -7.60
N GLN A 29 -9.45 -12.34 -7.11
CA GLN A 29 -9.02 -12.80 -5.79
C GLN A 29 -9.91 -12.22 -4.68
N ALA A 30 -10.19 -10.91 -4.72
CA ALA A 30 -11.04 -10.27 -3.72
C ALA A 30 -12.47 -10.82 -3.74
N ARG A 31 -13.02 -11.08 -4.92
CA ARG A 31 -14.35 -11.69 -5.07
C ARG A 31 -14.38 -13.11 -4.52
N THR A 32 -13.37 -13.92 -4.80
CA THR A 32 -13.24 -15.29 -4.28
C THR A 32 -13.14 -15.29 -2.75
N VAL A 33 -12.28 -14.43 -2.18
CA VAL A 33 -12.16 -14.30 -0.71
C VAL A 33 -13.49 -13.90 -0.09
N ARG A 34 -14.17 -12.91 -0.65
CA ARG A 34 -15.47 -12.46 -0.14
C ARG A 34 -16.51 -13.58 -0.19
N ASP A 35 -16.59 -14.32 -1.28
CA ASP A 35 -17.51 -15.48 -1.41
C ASP A 35 -17.23 -16.57 -0.35
N LEU A 36 -15.97 -16.87 -0.10
CA LEU A 36 -15.57 -17.83 0.94
C LEU A 36 -15.94 -17.37 2.35
N LEU A 37 -15.78 -16.07 2.63
CA LEU A 37 -16.17 -15.46 3.91
C LEU A 37 -17.69 -15.44 4.08
N GLU A 38 -18.44 -14.99 3.05
CA GLU A 38 -19.91 -14.98 3.06
C GLU A 38 -20.51 -16.39 3.26
N LYS A 39 -19.87 -17.40 2.70
CA LYS A 39 -20.22 -18.82 2.88
C LYS A 39 -19.67 -19.42 4.18
N ASN A 40 -19.03 -18.62 5.03
CA ASN A 40 -18.45 -19.06 6.30
C ASN A 40 -17.48 -20.27 6.18
N LYS A 41 -16.73 -20.34 5.08
CA LYS A 41 -15.84 -21.46 4.78
C LYS A 41 -14.61 -21.52 5.70
N ILE A 42 -14.10 -20.37 6.09
CA ILE A 42 -12.93 -20.28 7.00
C ILE A 42 -13.30 -19.81 8.42
N GLY A 43 -14.59 -19.56 8.68
CA GLY A 43 -15.06 -19.04 9.96
C GLY A 43 -14.71 -17.56 10.17
N ASP A 44 -14.55 -17.18 11.44
CA ASP A 44 -14.16 -15.82 11.80
C ASP A 44 -12.68 -15.59 11.49
N VAL A 45 -12.35 -14.44 10.90
CA VAL A 45 -10.96 -14.07 10.59
C VAL A 45 -10.22 -13.80 11.90
N ILE A 46 -9.14 -14.55 12.13
CA ILE A 46 -8.28 -14.42 13.31
C ILE A 46 -7.06 -13.56 12.99
N SER A 47 -6.35 -13.90 11.91
CA SER A 47 -5.16 -13.16 11.51
C SER A 47 -4.97 -13.16 10.00
N ILE A 48 -4.21 -12.17 9.53
CA ILE A 48 -3.85 -12.02 8.13
C ILE A 48 -2.34 -11.79 8.03
N GLU A 49 -1.67 -12.54 7.17
CA GLU A 49 -0.33 -12.22 6.68
C GLU A 49 -0.47 -11.58 5.29
N GLY A 50 0.05 -10.39 5.09
CA GLY A 50 -0.05 -9.67 3.83
C GLY A 50 1.26 -9.08 3.39
N SER A 51 1.50 -9.04 2.09
CA SER A 51 2.66 -8.35 1.53
C SER A 51 2.38 -7.80 0.14
N GLU A 52 3.00 -6.65 -0.14
CA GLU A 52 3.09 -6.02 -1.46
C GLU A 52 4.52 -5.56 -1.69
N HIS A 53 5.19 -6.19 -2.63
CA HIS A 53 6.57 -5.85 -3.00
C HIS A 53 6.62 -5.46 -4.46
N ILE A 54 7.29 -4.35 -4.78
CA ILE A 54 7.35 -3.80 -6.13
C ILE A 54 8.76 -3.79 -6.70
N VAL A 55 8.84 -3.91 -8.03
CA VAL A 55 10.12 -3.90 -8.77
C VAL A 55 10.80 -2.53 -8.72
N PRO A 56 12.12 -2.46 -9.01
CA PRO A 56 12.90 -1.22 -8.95
C PRO A 56 12.34 -0.06 -9.76
N SER A 57 11.81 -0.31 -10.96
CA SER A 57 11.20 0.72 -11.80
C SER A 57 9.97 1.36 -11.17
N HIS A 58 9.12 0.54 -10.56
CA HIS A 58 7.93 1.00 -9.85
C HIS A 58 8.29 1.74 -8.55
N GLY A 59 9.29 1.26 -7.79
CA GLY A 59 9.81 1.97 -6.63
C GLY A 59 10.42 3.32 -6.99
N ALA A 60 11.20 3.36 -8.08
CA ALA A 60 11.76 4.58 -8.61
C ALA A 60 10.71 5.62 -9.00
N PHE A 61 9.53 5.20 -9.45
CA PHE A 61 8.40 6.11 -9.70
C PHE A 61 8.03 6.94 -8.47
N PHE A 62 8.01 6.34 -7.28
CA PHE A 62 7.76 7.06 -6.02
C PHE A 62 8.92 7.97 -5.65
N MET A 63 10.16 7.56 -5.93
CA MET A 63 11.37 8.29 -5.56
C MET A 63 11.74 9.43 -6.53
N ARG A 64 11.13 9.51 -7.73
CA ARG A 64 11.48 10.47 -8.77
C ARG A 64 10.77 11.80 -8.71
N ASN A 65 9.49 11.80 -8.39
CA ASN A 65 8.63 12.97 -8.52
C ASN A 65 8.18 13.50 -7.14
N TRP A 66 7.16 14.32 -7.11
CA TRP A 66 6.59 14.90 -5.90
C TRP A 66 6.27 13.87 -4.81
N ARG A 67 5.99 12.62 -5.19
CA ARG A 67 5.68 11.52 -4.25
C ARG A 67 6.82 11.18 -3.31
N ARG A 68 8.06 11.53 -3.68
CA ARG A 68 9.23 11.35 -2.79
C ARG A 68 9.18 12.23 -1.53
N LYS A 69 8.29 13.21 -1.51
CA LYS A 69 8.10 14.13 -0.38
C LYS A 69 6.86 13.79 0.40
N GLU A 70 7.02 13.40 1.66
CA GLU A 70 5.92 13.04 2.55
C GLU A 70 4.86 14.13 2.66
N LYS A 71 5.29 15.39 2.70
CA LYS A 71 4.37 16.54 2.75
C LYS A 71 3.37 16.63 1.59
N TYR A 72 3.66 15.99 0.46
CA TYR A 72 2.79 15.98 -0.71
C TYR A 72 2.05 14.65 -0.89
N SER A 73 2.68 13.53 -0.51
CA SER A 73 2.16 12.19 -0.74
C SER A 73 1.60 11.50 0.52
N GLY A 74 2.10 11.87 1.70
CA GLY A 74 1.85 11.12 2.92
C GLY A 74 2.59 9.77 2.99
N GLY A 75 3.57 9.56 2.10
CA GLY A 75 4.45 8.39 2.08
C GLY A 75 3.92 7.18 1.31
N PHE A 76 4.75 6.16 1.22
CA PHE A 76 4.50 4.98 0.39
C PHE A 76 3.30 4.16 0.85
N MET A 77 3.10 4.03 2.15
CA MET A 77 1.96 3.29 2.69
C MET A 77 0.63 3.88 2.23
N LEU A 78 0.52 5.21 2.20
CA LEU A 78 -0.68 5.89 1.73
C LEU A 78 -0.83 5.85 0.21
N GLU A 79 0.26 6.10 -0.54
CA GLU A 79 0.21 6.23 -2.01
C GLU A 79 0.03 4.89 -2.74
N LYS A 80 0.55 3.80 -2.18
CA LYS A 80 0.54 2.48 -2.83
C LYS A 80 -0.24 1.44 -2.04
N CYS A 81 0.08 1.29 -0.76
CA CYS A 81 -0.46 0.21 0.06
C CYS A 81 -1.87 0.49 0.58
N CYS A 82 -2.43 1.67 0.31
CA CYS A 82 -3.84 1.98 0.61
C CYS A 82 -4.78 0.95 -0.01
N HIS A 83 -4.47 0.42 -1.19
CA HIS A 83 -5.23 -0.65 -1.83
C HIS A 83 -5.25 -1.94 -1.00
N ASP A 84 -4.09 -2.30 -0.44
CA ASP A 84 -3.91 -3.51 0.36
C ASP A 84 -4.60 -3.36 1.72
N ILE A 85 -4.37 -2.26 2.41
CA ILE A 85 -5.00 -1.96 3.71
C ILE A 85 -6.52 -1.89 3.58
N ASP A 86 -7.02 -1.32 2.49
CA ASP A 86 -8.45 -1.31 2.18
C ASP A 86 -9.01 -2.72 1.96
N PHE A 87 -8.28 -3.56 1.22
CA PHE A 87 -8.64 -4.96 0.99
C PHE A 87 -8.73 -5.74 2.30
N TYR A 88 -7.75 -5.59 3.20
CA TYR A 88 -7.78 -6.25 4.50
C TYR A 88 -8.87 -5.70 5.43
N SER A 89 -9.18 -4.41 5.35
CA SER A 89 -10.31 -3.82 6.06
C SER A 89 -11.66 -4.38 5.56
N MET A 90 -11.76 -4.67 4.26
CA MET A 90 -12.91 -5.36 3.69
C MET A 90 -13.02 -6.80 4.20
N ILE A 91 -11.89 -7.55 4.25
CA ILE A 91 -11.85 -8.95 4.70
C ILE A 91 -12.27 -9.06 6.17
N THR A 92 -11.76 -8.18 7.02
CA THR A 92 -12.08 -8.19 8.46
C THR A 92 -13.46 -7.59 8.75
N ASN A 93 -14.09 -6.97 7.76
CA ASN A 93 -15.31 -6.15 7.88
C ASN A 93 -15.24 -5.19 9.08
N SER A 94 -14.07 -4.62 9.32
CA SER A 94 -13.77 -3.84 10.52
C SER A 94 -12.76 -2.73 10.24
N ARG A 95 -12.70 -1.75 11.14
CA ARG A 95 -11.72 -0.65 11.07
C ARG A 95 -10.50 -0.96 11.90
N PRO A 96 -9.31 -0.51 11.47
CA PRO A 96 -8.12 -0.49 12.31
C PRO A 96 -8.35 0.30 13.60
N ILE A 97 -7.94 -0.27 14.74
CA ILE A 97 -8.05 0.37 16.07
C ILE A 97 -6.69 0.59 16.73
N LYS A 98 -5.68 -0.22 16.39
CA LYS A 98 -4.30 -0.02 16.82
C LYS A 98 -3.35 -0.28 15.68
N LEU A 99 -2.23 0.45 15.67
CA LEU A 99 -1.19 0.34 14.66
C LEU A 99 0.18 0.46 15.31
N ALA A 100 1.10 -0.43 14.91
CA ALA A 100 2.53 -0.27 15.10
C ALA A 100 3.22 -0.45 13.74
N SER A 101 4.13 0.47 13.39
CA SER A 101 4.78 0.42 12.08
C SER A 101 6.22 0.92 12.17
N PHE A 102 7.12 0.25 11.44
CA PHE A 102 8.52 0.61 11.30
C PHE A 102 8.91 0.59 9.82
N GLY A 103 9.62 1.60 9.41
CA GLY A 103 10.13 1.72 8.05
C GLY A 103 11.34 2.65 7.99
N SER A 104 12.10 2.58 6.93
CA SER A 104 13.18 3.51 6.67
C SER A 104 13.50 3.59 5.18
N ARG A 105 14.42 4.48 4.81
CA ARG A 105 14.96 4.56 3.45
C ARG A 105 16.30 3.86 3.44
N ARG A 106 16.39 2.70 2.79
CA ARG A 106 17.59 1.83 2.74
C ARG A 106 17.94 1.33 1.36
N ALA A 107 16.95 1.26 0.46
CA ALA A 107 17.14 0.77 -0.90
C ALA A 107 17.58 1.87 -1.86
N PHE A 108 16.86 2.99 -1.88
CA PHE A 108 17.14 4.14 -2.76
C PHE A 108 18.02 5.19 -2.05
N ILE A 109 19.28 4.81 -1.78
CA ILE A 109 20.32 5.66 -1.15
C ILE A 109 21.59 5.66 -2.01
N PRO A 110 22.46 6.68 -1.93
CA PRO A 110 23.67 6.79 -2.76
C PRO A 110 24.55 5.55 -2.72
N LYS A 111 24.70 4.89 -1.57
CA LYS A 111 25.50 3.68 -1.39
C LYS A 111 25.06 2.52 -2.29
N ASN A 112 23.77 2.48 -2.67
CA ASN A 112 23.19 1.40 -3.46
C ASN A 112 22.98 1.80 -4.93
N LEU A 113 23.63 2.88 -5.36
CA LEU A 113 23.64 3.27 -6.77
C LEU A 113 24.26 2.12 -7.59
N PRO A 114 23.53 1.54 -8.56
CA PRO A 114 24.06 0.44 -9.36
C PRO A 114 25.19 0.94 -10.26
N GLU A 115 26.15 0.07 -10.51
CA GLU A 115 27.16 0.28 -11.54
C GLU A 115 26.51 0.18 -12.92
N GLY A 116 26.74 1.14 -13.80
CA GLY A 116 26.22 1.14 -15.16
C GLY A 116 24.93 1.93 -15.38
N SER A 117 23.99 1.38 -16.14
CA SER A 117 22.78 2.09 -16.58
C SER A 117 21.72 2.20 -15.49
N LEU A 118 21.12 3.38 -15.40
CA LEU A 118 19.92 3.63 -14.57
C LEU A 118 18.60 3.39 -15.36
N GLU A 119 18.67 2.74 -16.52
CA GLU A 119 17.52 2.58 -17.40
C GLU A 119 16.33 1.91 -16.71
N ASP A 120 16.58 0.86 -15.91
CA ASP A 120 15.53 0.17 -15.15
C ASP A 120 14.81 1.05 -14.12
N TYR A 121 15.45 2.15 -13.74
CA TYR A 121 14.89 3.14 -12.81
C TYR A 121 14.25 4.34 -13.51
N THR A 122 14.38 4.45 -14.83
CA THR A 122 13.95 5.61 -15.63
C THR A 122 12.97 5.26 -16.74
N LYS A 123 12.61 3.98 -16.91
CA LYS A 123 11.72 3.48 -17.99
C LYS A 123 10.40 4.25 -18.11
N ASP A 124 9.83 4.65 -17.00
CA ASP A 124 8.66 5.51 -17.00
C ASP A 124 9.13 6.96 -17.01
N ARG A 125 9.08 7.55 -18.15
CA ARG A 125 9.53 8.90 -18.49
C ARG A 125 9.42 9.88 -17.32
N LEU A 126 10.50 10.64 -17.10
CA LEU A 126 10.58 11.76 -16.15
C LEU A 126 9.57 12.88 -16.49
N LYS A 127 8.31 12.55 -16.46
CA LYS A 127 7.22 13.50 -16.62
C LYS A 127 6.54 13.69 -15.28
N GLY A 128 6.58 14.88 -14.80
CA GLY A 128 5.87 15.23 -13.59
C GLY A 128 6.55 16.32 -12.80
N TRP A 129 5.80 16.91 -11.94
CA TRP A 129 6.21 17.98 -11.06
C TRP A 129 7.36 17.50 -10.15
N GLU A 130 8.43 18.32 -10.08
CA GLU A 130 9.65 18.06 -9.32
C GLU A 130 10.38 16.74 -9.66
N ALA A 131 10.37 16.30 -10.91
CA ALA A 131 11.06 15.07 -11.30
C ALA A 131 12.59 15.14 -11.08
N LYS A 132 13.19 14.05 -10.60
CA LYS A 132 14.62 13.84 -10.41
C LYS A 132 15.10 12.66 -11.25
N ALA A 133 16.23 12.81 -11.93
CA ALA A 133 16.80 11.76 -12.76
C ALA A 133 17.42 10.64 -11.91
N ASN A 134 18.21 11.00 -10.89
CA ASN A 134 18.84 10.04 -9.99
C ASN A 134 18.01 9.84 -8.73
N VAL A 135 17.38 8.67 -8.61
CA VAL A 135 16.54 8.32 -7.47
C VAL A 135 17.34 7.90 -6.23
N PHE A 136 18.62 7.56 -6.40
CA PHE A 136 19.50 7.17 -5.30
C PHE A 136 20.12 8.38 -4.59
N ASP A 137 20.31 9.48 -5.31
CA ASP A 137 20.81 10.75 -4.78
C ASP A 137 19.72 11.82 -4.82
N SER A 138 18.55 11.48 -4.35
CA SER A 138 17.40 12.38 -4.27
C SER A 138 17.19 12.86 -2.84
N ASP A 139 16.53 14.01 -2.72
CA ASP A 139 16.10 14.59 -1.45
C ASP A 139 14.80 13.94 -0.91
N ALA A 140 14.55 12.65 -1.25
CA ALA A 140 13.40 11.91 -0.77
C ALA A 140 13.42 11.75 0.75
N ASP A 141 12.27 11.95 1.38
CA ASP A 141 12.07 11.80 2.82
C ASP A 141 11.07 10.68 3.17
N ILE A 142 10.49 10.01 2.16
CA ILE A 142 9.64 8.84 2.36
C ILE A 142 10.48 7.57 2.58
N VAL A 143 9.87 6.58 3.24
CA VAL A 143 10.47 5.24 3.42
C VAL A 143 10.37 4.42 2.13
N ASP A 144 11.29 3.47 1.91
CA ASP A 144 11.28 2.54 0.77
C ASP A 144 11.04 1.07 1.17
N HIS A 145 10.93 0.80 2.45
CA HIS A 145 10.43 -0.43 3.01
C HIS A 145 9.71 -0.15 4.32
N GLN A 146 8.69 -0.94 4.62
CA GLN A 146 7.89 -0.75 5.82
C GLN A 146 7.23 -2.05 6.25
N VAL A 147 7.12 -2.25 7.56
CA VAL A 147 6.34 -3.31 8.18
C VAL A 147 5.30 -2.66 9.08
N ALA A 148 4.08 -3.18 9.05
CA ALA A 148 3.00 -2.72 9.92
C ALA A 148 2.28 -3.89 10.56
N ILE A 149 1.92 -3.73 11.84
CA ILE A 149 1.02 -4.62 12.57
C ILE A 149 -0.23 -3.81 12.89
N ILE A 150 -1.38 -4.33 12.51
CA ILE A 150 -2.66 -3.64 12.64
C ILE A 150 -3.65 -4.55 13.36
N GLU A 151 -4.21 -4.06 14.47
CA GLU A 151 -5.34 -4.67 15.16
C GLU A 151 -6.63 -4.03 14.67
N TYR A 152 -7.59 -4.86 14.28
CA TYR A 152 -8.92 -4.43 13.85
C TYR A 152 -9.92 -4.53 14.99
N GLY A 153 -11.00 -3.74 14.93
CA GLY A 153 -12.07 -3.77 15.93
C GLY A 153 -12.80 -5.12 16.05
N SER A 154 -12.68 -5.99 15.05
CA SER A 154 -13.13 -7.38 15.10
C SER A 154 -12.25 -8.30 15.96
N GLY A 155 -11.09 -7.85 16.40
CA GLY A 155 -10.07 -8.64 17.07
C GLY A 155 -9.06 -9.30 16.12
N ALA A 156 -9.28 -9.26 14.82
CA ALA A 156 -8.32 -9.76 13.83
C ALA A 156 -7.03 -8.91 13.81
N VAL A 157 -5.89 -9.57 13.58
CA VAL A 157 -4.58 -8.90 13.47
C VAL A 157 -3.98 -9.13 12.09
N LEU A 158 -3.50 -8.04 11.47
CA LEU A 158 -2.75 -8.06 10.22
C LEU A 158 -1.27 -7.82 10.49
N SER A 159 -0.41 -8.67 9.91
CA SER A 159 1.01 -8.39 9.67
C SER A 159 1.19 -8.04 8.19
N PHE A 160 1.64 -6.83 7.89
CA PHE A 160 1.82 -6.36 6.52
C PHE A 160 3.25 -5.92 6.27
N HIS A 161 3.82 -6.37 5.14
CA HIS A 161 5.20 -6.09 4.76
C HIS A 161 5.28 -5.57 3.32
N THR A 162 6.05 -4.50 3.12
CA THR A 162 6.22 -3.89 1.79
C THR A 162 7.65 -3.41 1.55
N ASN A 163 8.12 -3.54 0.29
CA ASN A 163 9.40 -3.04 -0.21
C ASN A 163 9.24 -2.45 -1.61
N MET A 164 9.98 -1.37 -1.87
CA MET A 164 9.98 -0.68 -3.18
C MET A 164 11.03 -1.21 -4.17
N LYS A 165 11.87 -2.16 -3.78
CA LYS A 165 12.99 -2.62 -4.62
C LYS A 165 13.25 -4.10 -4.39
N VAL A 166 12.47 -4.95 -5.07
CA VAL A 166 12.66 -6.40 -5.11
C VAL A 166 12.89 -6.85 -6.55
N PRO A 167 13.60 -7.97 -6.79
CA PRO A 167 13.85 -8.46 -8.14
C PRO A 167 12.57 -8.74 -8.93
N ASP A 168 11.62 -9.43 -8.30
CA ASP A 168 10.33 -9.78 -8.87
C ASP A 168 9.22 -9.23 -7.98
N GLU A 169 8.27 -8.51 -8.58
CA GLU A 169 7.12 -7.99 -7.84
C GLU A 169 6.14 -9.10 -7.48
N PHE A 170 5.59 -9.02 -6.30
CA PHE A 170 4.52 -9.92 -5.89
C PHE A 170 3.63 -9.30 -4.83
N ARG A 171 2.38 -9.68 -4.90
CA ARG A 171 1.40 -9.50 -3.81
C ARG A 171 0.94 -10.87 -3.35
N ARG A 172 0.97 -11.11 -2.07
CA ARG A 172 0.44 -12.35 -1.49
C ARG A 172 -0.16 -12.08 -0.12
N PHE A 173 -1.05 -12.99 0.27
CA PHE A 173 -1.66 -12.96 1.59
C PHE A 173 -2.10 -14.37 2.00
N ALA A 174 -2.17 -14.58 3.31
CA ALA A 174 -2.84 -15.71 3.93
C ALA A 174 -3.87 -15.17 4.91
N ILE A 175 -5.08 -15.70 4.87
CA ILE A 175 -6.17 -15.33 5.78
C ILE A 175 -6.46 -16.55 6.65
N ILE A 176 -6.14 -16.43 7.93
CA ILE A 176 -6.32 -17.49 8.91
C ILE A 176 -7.64 -17.25 9.64
N GLY A 177 -8.54 -18.20 9.51
CA GLY A 177 -9.84 -18.18 10.17
C GLY A 177 -9.98 -19.25 11.22
N SER A 178 -11.07 -19.20 11.98
CA SER A 178 -11.37 -20.15 13.06
C SER A 178 -11.68 -21.58 12.58
N LYS A 179 -11.95 -21.76 11.28
CA LYS A 179 -12.28 -23.07 10.68
C LYS A 179 -11.31 -23.49 9.57
N GLY A 180 -10.35 -22.63 9.19
CA GLY A 180 -9.40 -22.93 8.13
C GLY A 180 -8.67 -21.68 7.61
N MET A 181 -7.96 -21.86 6.50
CA MET A 181 -7.15 -20.84 5.88
C MET A 181 -7.49 -20.76 4.38
#